data_de9d31626b078f68a37ba1cbca13915f
#
_entry.id   de9d31626b078f68a37ba1cbca13915f
#
_cell.length_a   1.000
_cell.length_b   1.000
_cell.length_c   1.000
_cell.angle_alpha   90.00
_cell.angle_beta   90.00
_cell.angle_gamma   90.00
#
_symmetry.space_group_name_H-M   'P 1'
#
loop_
_entity.id
_entity.type
_entity.pdbx_description
1 polymer ?
#
loop_
_entity_poly.entity_id
_entity_poly.type
_entity_poly.pdbx_seq_one_letter_code
_entity_poly.pdbx_strand_id
1 'polypeptide(L)'
;MILIKLGGSIITNKEKPLSPRRKTIDNILKEIGKINEPVILVHGGGSYGHYWSVKYDMHTKPAKTSPKGVAIVKNSMVELNKIILDSAVKNKVNSYCLPPTDFMKGNKSIKSKILTINEIAKSGLTPITFGDALWFGQKKSYILSGDVIMTTIAKVLKPRLSLSLIHI
;
A
#
# COMPACT_ATOMS: atom_id res chain seq x y z
N MET A 1 -12.43 10.69 9.69
CA MET A 1 -11.49 10.02 8.75
C MET A 1 -11.13 8.66 9.30
N ILE A 2 -11.15 7.66 8.44
CA ILE A 2 -10.77 6.27 8.73
C ILE A 2 -9.52 5.91 7.93
N LEU A 3 -8.55 5.25 8.57
CA LEU A 3 -7.38 4.67 7.92
C LEU A 3 -7.53 3.14 7.92
N ILE A 4 -7.58 2.53 6.74
CA ILE A 4 -7.79 1.09 6.57
C ILE A 4 -6.57 0.47 5.89
N LYS A 5 -6.06 -0.62 6.45
CA LYS A 5 -5.03 -1.43 5.80
C LYS A 5 -5.60 -2.77 5.35
N LEU A 6 -5.41 -3.09 4.09
CA LEU A 6 -5.68 -4.40 3.51
C LEU A 6 -4.39 -5.24 3.57
N GLY A 7 -4.35 -6.20 4.48
CA GLY A 7 -3.20 -7.10 4.61
C GLY A 7 -2.99 -7.94 3.35
N GLY A 8 -1.74 -8.17 2.97
CA GLY A 8 -1.42 -8.97 1.78
C GLY A 8 -2.05 -10.37 1.79
N SER A 9 -2.22 -10.99 2.97
CA SER A 9 -2.86 -12.29 3.12
C SER A 9 -4.37 -12.30 2.83
N ILE A 10 -5.04 -11.15 3.00
CA ILE A 10 -6.47 -11.02 2.66
C ILE A 10 -6.67 -10.87 1.16
N ILE A 11 -5.84 -10.03 0.53
CA ILE A 11 -6.01 -9.64 -0.87
C ILE A 11 -5.29 -10.56 -1.86
N THR A 12 -4.40 -11.44 -1.37
CA THR A 12 -3.67 -12.41 -2.22
C THR A 12 -3.62 -13.79 -1.57
N ASN A 13 -3.44 -14.83 -2.40
CA ASN A 13 -3.08 -16.15 -1.92
C ASN A 13 -1.55 -16.21 -1.73
N LYS A 14 -1.09 -16.44 -0.50
CA LYS A 14 0.35 -16.48 -0.17
C LYS A 14 1.06 -17.73 -0.71
N GLU A 15 0.34 -18.80 -0.96
CA GLU A 15 0.89 -20.08 -1.43
C GLU A 15 1.25 -20.04 -2.92
N LYS A 16 0.70 -19.08 -3.67
CA LYS A 16 0.92 -18.94 -5.11
C LYS A 16 1.43 -17.53 -5.42
N PRO A 17 2.55 -17.40 -6.15
CA PRO A 17 3.03 -16.08 -6.59
C PRO A 17 1.98 -15.42 -7.50
N LEU A 18 1.91 -14.09 -7.45
CA LEU A 18 1.04 -13.25 -8.30
C LEU A 18 -0.42 -13.70 -8.34
N SER A 19 -0.96 -14.15 -7.20
CA SER A 19 -2.31 -14.72 -7.10
C SER A 19 -3.25 -13.81 -6.30
N PRO A 20 -3.99 -12.87 -6.94
CA PRO A 20 -4.88 -11.95 -6.25
C PRO A 20 -6.22 -12.63 -5.90
N ARG A 21 -6.75 -12.31 -4.74
CA ARG A 21 -8.11 -12.74 -4.32
C ARG A 21 -9.16 -11.71 -4.79
N ARG A 22 -9.39 -11.65 -6.10
CA ARG A 22 -10.24 -10.62 -6.74
C ARG A 22 -11.62 -10.48 -6.11
N LYS A 23 -12.31 -11.60 -5.82
CA LYS A 23 -13.64 -11.59 -5.18
C LYS A 23 -13.60 -10.96 -3.78
N THR A 24 -12.56 -11.25 -3.00
CA THR A 24 -12.36 -10.66 -1.67
C THR A 24 -12.08 -9.16 -1.77
N ILE A 25 -11.24 -8.74 -2.71
CA ILE A 25 -10.95 -7.33 -2.99
C ILE A 25 -12.24 -6.59 -3.37
N ASP A 26 -13.03 -7.13 -4.30
CA ASP A 26 -14.31 -6.54 -4.71
C ASP A 26 -15.29 -6.40 -3.54
N ASN A 27 -15.44 -7.43 -2.71
CA ASN A 27 -16.34 -7.38 -1.55
C ASN A 27 -15.91 -6.31 -0.54
N ILE A 28 -14.61 -6.23 -0.22
CA ILE A 28 -14.10 -5.22 0.71
C ILE A 28 -14.33 -3.81 0.16
N LEU A 29 -13.99 -3.58 -1.11
CA LEU A 29 -14.16 -2.25 -1.72
C LEU A 29 -15.62 -1.85 -1.87
N LYS A 30 -16.53 -2.80 -2.09
CA LYS A 30 -17.98 -2.57 -2.04
C LYS A 30 -18.44 -2.07 -0.66
N GLU A 31 -17.91 -2.63 0.43
CA GLU A 31 -18.24 -2.13 1.77
C GLU A 31 -17.59 -0.77 2.05
N ILE A 32 -16.35 -0.56 1.60
CA ILE A 32 -15.68 0.75 1.71
C ILE A 32 -16.46 1.85 0.97
N GLY A 33 -17.01 1.54 -0.21
CA GLY A 33 -17.83 2.49 -0.99
C GLY A 33 -19.12 2.95 -0.29
N LYS A 34 -19.54 2.28 0.79
CA LYS A 34 -20.68 2.70 1.61
C LYS A 34 -20.31 3.65 2.75
N ILE A 35 -19.04 3.90 2.97
CA ILE A 35 -18.56 4.73 4.08
C ILE A 35 -18.74 6.21 3.71
N ASN A 36 -19.50 6.95 4.49
CA ASN A 36 -19.80 8.37 4.28
C ASN A 36 -18.82 9.32 4.99
N GLU A 37 -17.58 8.91 5.18
CA GLU A 37 -16.53 9.77 5.73
C GLU A 37 -15.21 9.56 4.98
N PRO A 38 -14.25 10.50 5.08
CA PRO A 38 -12.97 10.37 4.40
C PRO A 38 -12.24 9.07 4.78
N VAL A 39 -11.81 8.30 3.77
CA VAL A 39 -11.08 7.04 3.91
C VAL A 39 -9.72 7.15 3.25
N ILE A 40 -8.70 6.63 3.90
CA ILE A 40 -7.36 6.39 3.34
C ILE A 40 -7.13 4.88 3.37
N LEU A 41 -6.70 4.32 2.23
CA LEU A 41 -6.39 2.90 2.11
C LEU A 41 -4.88 2.67 2.00
N VAL A 42 -4.41 1.64 2.70
CA VAL A 42 -3.06 1.10 2.56
C VAL A 42 -3.18 -0.37 2.21
N HIS A 43 -2.41 -0.89 1.27
CA HIS A 43 -2.37 -2.34 1.09
C HIS A 43 -0.96 -2.93 1.18
N GLY A 44 -0.89 -4.18 1.63
CA GLY A 44 0.34 -4.96 1.65
C GLY A 44 0.64 -5.62 0.31
N GLY A 45 1.85 -6.17 0.17
CA GLY A 45 2.29 -6.81 -1.07
C GLY A 45 1.78 -8.25 -1.26
N GLY A 46 1.52 -8.97 -0.16
CA GLY A 46 1.12 -10.38 -0.24
C GLY A 46 2.02 -11.20 -1.16
N SER A 47 1.43 -12.02 -2.04
CA SER A 47 2.17 -12.85 -3.00
C SER A 47 2.84 -12.06 -4.13
N TYR A 48 2.52 -10.77 -4.30
CA TYR A 48 3.17 -9.88 -5.26
C TYR A 48 4.46 -9.25 -4.73
N GLY A 49 4.50 -8.89 -3.45
CA GLY A 49 5.68 -8.28 -2.84
C GLY A 49 6.60 -9.30 -2.17
N HIS A 50 6.05 -10.16 -1.30
CA HIS A 50 6.83 -11.07 -0.46
C HIS A 50 7.61 -12.10 -1.26
N TYR A 51 6.99 -12.75 -2.24
CA TYR A 51 7.66 -13.76 -3.06
C TYR A 51 8.93 -13.23 -3.74
N TRP A 52 8.84 -12.08 -4.35
CA TRP A 52 9.97 -11.47 -5.05
C TRP A 52 11.01 -10.88 -4.12
N SER A 53 10.59 -10.29 -2.99
CA SER A 53 11.55 -9.77 -2.01
C SER A 53 12.41 -10.87 -1.40
N VAL A 54 11.84 -12.03 -1.11
CA VAL A 54 12.60 -13.21 -0.65
C VAL A 54 13.52 -13.73 -1.75
N LYS A 55 13.01 -13.90 -2.98
CA LYS A 55 13.80 -14.43 -4.11
C LYS A 55 15.03 -13.59 -4.45
N TYR A 56 14.97 -12.27 -4.24
CA TYR A 56 16.06 -11.34 -4.53
C TYR A 56 16.77 -10.80 -3.29
N ASP A 57 16.59 -11.47 -2.14
CA ASP A 57 17.20 -11.11 -0.85
C ASP A 57 17.04 -9.63 -0.50
N MET A 58 15.81 -9.13 -0.65
CA MET A 58 15.48 -7.74 -0.35
C MET A 58 15.00 -7.60 1.08
N HIS A 59 15.61 -6.69 1.83
CA HIS A 59 15.36 -6.52 3.25
C HIS A 59 14.44 -5.33 3.57
N THR A 60 13.85 -5.33 4.77
CA THR A 60 13.09 -4.20 5.32
C THR A 60 13.99 -3.08 5.85
N LYS A 61 15.30 -3.32 5.94
CA LYS A 61 16.32 -2.31 6.26
C LYS A 61 17.13 -1.99 5.01
N PRO A 62 17.65 -0.74 4.87
CA PRO A 62 18.48 -0.37 3.73
C PRO A 62 19.68 -1.29 3.55
N ALA A 63 19.74 -2.00 2.43
CA ALA A 63 20.80 -2.93 2.06
C ALA A 63 21.25 -2.68 0.61
N LYS A 64 22.34 -3.32 0.19
CA LYS A 64 22.85 -3.23 -1.19
C LYS A 64 21.72 -3.51 -2.18
N THR A 65 21.54 -2.63 -3.15
CA THR A 65 20.49 -2.75 -4.15
C THR A 65 20.73 -3.93 -5.08
N SER A 66 19.70 -4.75 -5.26
CA SER A 66 19.55 -5.63 -6.41
C SER A 66 18.71 -4.90 -7.47
N PRO A 67 19.30 -4.34 -8.54
CA PRO A 67 18.52 -3.57 -9.53
C PRO A 67 17.39 -4.39 -10.14
N LYS A 68 17.66 -5.67 -10.46
CA LYS A 68 16.66 -6.62 -10.97
C LYS A 68 15.56 -6.88 -9.93
N GLY A 69 15.93 -7.09 -8.66
CA GLY A 69 14.98 -7.31 -7.58
C GLY A 69 14.06 -6.11 -7.36
N VAL A 70 14.62 -4.90 -7.31
CA VAL A 70 13.84 -3.66 -7.19
C VAL A 70 12.87 -3.51 -8.37
N ALA A 71 13.34 -3.68 -9.60
CA ALA A 71 12.50 -3.53 -10.79
C ALA A 71 11.32 -4.51 -10.77
N ILE A 72 11.57 -5.77 -10.42
CA ILE A 72 10.53 -6.81 -10.38
C ILE A 72 9.53 -6.55 -9.25
N VAL A 73 10.00 -6.22 -8.04
CA VAL A 73 9.10 -5.91 -6.92
C VAL A 73 8.23 -4.70 -7.24
N LYS A 74 8.83 -3.61 -7.73
CA LYS A 74 8.05 -2.41 -8.09
C LYS A 74 6.99 -2.70 -9.15
N ASN A 75 7.36 -3.39 -10.23
CA ASN A 75 6.42 -3.74 -11.28
C ASN A 75 5.27 -4.60 -10.75
N SER A 76 5.57 -5.61 -9.96
CA SER A 76 4.57 -6.51 -9.37
C SER A 76 3.65 -5.76 -8.38
N MET A 77 4.17 -4.79 -7.61
CA MET A 77 3.35 -3.98 -6.73
C MET A 77 2.44 -3.00 -7.49
N VAL A 78 2.90 -2.44 -8.62
CA VAL A 78 2.07 -1.64 -9.52
C VAL A 78 0.93 -2.49 -10.10
N GLU A 79 1.20 -3.73 -10.50
CA GLU A 79 0.19 -4.67 -11.00
C GLU A 79 -0.88 -4.97 -9.94
N LEU A 80 -0.49 -5.29 -8.69
CA LEU A 80 -1.44 -5.51 -7.61
C LEU A 80 -2.25 -4.25 -7.31
N ASN A 81 -1.59 -3.08 -7.26
CA ASN A 81 -2.28 -1.83 -7.03
C ASN A 81 -3.30 -1.53 -8.12
N LYS A 82 -2.96 -1.79 -9.40
CA LYS A 82 -3.91 -1.64 -10.50
C LYS A 82 -5.17 -2.49 -10.33
N ILE A 83 -5.03 -3.73 -9.88
CA ILE A 83 -6.17 -4.62 -9.59
C ILE A 83 -7.08 -4.00 -8.53
N ILE A 84 -6.49 -3.40 -7.48
CA ILE A 84 -7.23 -2.75 -6.41
C ILE A 84 -7.92 -1.47 -6.92
N LEU A 85 -7.22 -0.65 -7.70
CA LEU A 85 -7.78 0.57 -8.29
C LEU A 85 -8.95 0.27 -9.23
N ASP A 86 -8.81 -0.73 -10.11
CA ASP A 86 -9.88 -1.15 -11.04
C ASP A 86 -11.14 -1.61 -10.25
N SER A 87 -10.92 -2.39 -9.18
CA SER A 87 -12.01 -2.83 -8.31
C SER A 87 -12.63 -1.66 -7.51
N ALA A 88 -11.80 -0.68 -7.08
CA ALA A 88 -12.28 0.52 -6.39
C ALA A 88 -13.24 1.33 -7.28
N VAL A 89 -12.83 1.63 -8.51
CA VAL A 89 -13.67 2.36 -9.48
C VAL A 89 -14.96 1.61 -9.78
N LYS A 90 -14.87 0.28 -10.01
CA LYS A 90 -16.06 -0.59 -10.22
C LYS A 90 -17.06 -0.51 -9.07
N ASN A 91 -16.58 -0.37 -7.83
CA ASN A 91 -17.38 -0.29 -6.61
C ASN A 91 -17.66 1.16 -6.17
N LYS A 92 -17.55 2.14 -7.07
CA LYS A 92 -17.85 3.57 -6.84
C LYS A 92 -16.99 4.21 -5.75
N VAL A 93 -15.79 3.70 -5.52
CA VAL A 93 -14.77 4.33 -4.69
C VAL A 93 -13.92 5.22 -5.59
N ASN A 94 -13.94 6.53 -5.34
CA ASN A 94 -13.16 7.52 -6.09
C ASN A 94 -11.67 7.42 -5.74
N SER A 95 -11.02 6.38 -6.23
CA SER A 95 -9.65 6.05 -5.87
C SER A 95 -8.62 7.04 -6.43
N TYR A 96 -7.65 7.41 -5.59
CA TYR A 96 -6.50 8.23 -5.96
C TYR A 96 -5.22 7.44 -5.66
N CYS A 97 -4.50 7.03 -6.72
CA CYS A 97 -3.25 6.30 -6.57
C CYS A 97 -2.17 7.21 -5.95
N LEU A 98 -1.58 6.75 -4.85
CA LEU A 98 -0.56 7.49 -4.11
C LEU A 98 0.64 6.58 -3.81
N PRO A 99 1.63 6.50 -4.70
CA PRO A 99 2.85 5.72 -4.44
C PRO A 99 3.56 6.22 -3.17
N PRO A 100 4.18 5.34 -2.37
CA PRO A 100 4.84 5.76 -1.13
C PRO A 100 6.01 6.72 -1.37
N THR A 101 6.57 6.78 -2.57
CA THR A 101 7.61 7.74 -2.97
C THR A 101 7.14 9.19 -2.90
N ASP A 102 5.83 9.44 -2.94
CA ASP A 102 5.28 10.80 -2.91
C ASP A 102 5.36 11.45 -1.53
N PHE A 103 5.44 10.63 -0.46
CA PHE A 103 5.51 11.11 0.92
C PHE A 103 6.67 10.52 1.74
N MET A 104 7.48 9.64 1.13
CA MET A 104 8.68 9.08 1.75
C MET A 104 9.94 9.51 1.00
N LYS A 105 10.97 9.92 1.75
CA LYS A 105 12.31 10.20 1.23
C LYS A 105 13.33 9.37 2.02
N GLY A 106 13.95 8.40 1.36
CA GLY A 106 14.72 7.40 2.08
C GLY A 106 13.80 6.66 3.05
N ASN A 107 14.18 6.55 4.32
CA ASN A 107 13.37 5.95 5.39
C ASN A 107 12.56 6.95 6.23
N LYS A 108 12.53 8.22 5.81
CA LYS A 108 11.83 9.29 6.52
C LYS A 108 10.55 9.70 5.79
N SER A 109 9.51 9.98 6.54
CA SER A 109 8.29 10.56 5.98
C SER A 109 8.39 12.08 5.87
N ILE A 110 7.73 12.64 4.86
CA ILE A 110 7.60 14.08 4.65
C ILE A 110 6.25 14.51 5.20
N LYS A 111 6.25 15.14 6.39
CA LYS A 111 5.03 15.49 7.13
C LYS A 111 4.04 16.32 6.29
N SER A 112 4.51 17.32 5.55
CA SER A 112 3.64 18.14 4.68
C SER A 112 2.93 17.29 3.62
N LYS A 113 3.62 16.33 3.01
CA LYS A 113 3.02 15.40 2.04
C LYS A 113 1.97 14.48 2.66
N ILE A 114 2.18 14.05 3.91
CA ILE A 114 1.16 13.26 4.63
C ILE A 114 -0.07 14.12 4.96
N LEU A 115 0.11 15.39 5.29
CA LEU A 115 -1.03 16.31 5.48
C LEU A 115 -1.83 16.49 4.19
N THR A 116 -1.17 16.57 3.02
CA THR A 116 -1.85 16.60 1.72
C THR A 116 -2.68 15.32 1.46
N ILE A 117 -2.27 14.15 1.96
CA ILE A 117 -3.10 12.92 1.88
C ILE A 117 -4.46 13.13 2.55
N ASN A 118 -4.48 13.82 3.69
CA ASN A 118 -5.73 14.14 4.39
C ASN A 118 -6.61 15.12 3.60
N GLU A 119 -6.02 16.09 2.93
CA GLU A 119 -6.73 17.03 2.06
C GLU A 119 -7.38 16.30 0.87
N ILE A 120 -6.63 15.42 0.22
CA ILE A 120 -7.14 14.56 -0.86
C ILE A 120 -8.32 13.72 -0.35
N ALA A 121 -8.20 13.08 0.83
CA ALA A 121 -9.29 12.29 1.39
C ALA A 121 -10.53 13.13 1.70
N LYS A 122 -10.37 14.35 2.19
CA LYS A 122 -11.47 15.29 2.48
C LYS A 122 -12.14 15.83 1.22
N SER A 123 -11.49 15.81 0.07
CA SER A 123 -12.08 16.26 -1.21
C SER A 123 -13.03 15.24 -1.85
N GLY A 124 -13.28 14.09 -1.19
CA GLY A 124 -14.13 13.02 -1.72
C GLY A 124 -13.37 11.98 -2.54
N LEU A 125 -12.05 12.08 -2.61
CA LEU A 125 -11.17 11.06 -3.16
C LEU A 125 -10.75 10.06 -2.06
N THR A 126 -10.39 8.85 -2.45
CA THR A 126 -9.84 7.84 -1.55
C THR A 126 -8.38 7.59 -1.91
N PRO A 127 -7.40 8.19 -1.18
CA PRO A 127 -6.00 7.88 -1.39
C PRO A 127 -5.72 6.39 -1.14
N ILE A 128 -5.08 5.74 -2.10
CA ILE A 128 -4.67 4.32 -2.01
C ILE A 128 -3.16 4.26 -2.15
N THR A 129 -2.48 3.84 -1.10
CA THR A 129 -1.03 3.64 -1.06
C THR A 129 -0.68 2.19 -0.71
N PHE A 130 0.56 1.78 -0.91
CA PHE A 130 0.93 0.38 -0.84
C PHE A 130 2.40 0.17 -0.44
N GLY A 131 2.68 -1.02 0.10
CA GLY A 131 4.05 -1.45 0.35
C GLY A 131 4.84 -1.55 -0.95
N ASP A 132 6.11 -1.14 -0.95
CA ASP A 132 6.92 -1.08 -2.17
C ASP A 132 8.42 -1.23 -1.87
N ALA A 133 9.22 -1.45 -2.92
CA ALA A 133 10.68 -1.32 -2.86
C ALA A 133 11.09 0.14 -3.04
N LEU A 134 11.77 0.72 -2.05
CA LEU A 134 12.19 2.11 -2.09
C LEU A 134 13.71 2.25 -2.22
N TRP A 135 14.11 3.26 -2.99
CA TRP A 135 15.48 3.73 -3.06
C TRP A 135 15.85 4.50 -1.79
N PHE A 136 16.97 4.12 -1.16
CA PHE A 136 17.46 4.77 0.06
C PHE A 136 18.57 5.80 -0.21
N GLY A 137 19.31 5.64 -1.32
CA GLY A 137 20.54 6.35 -1.63
C GLY A 137 21.77 5.45 -1.51
N GLN A 138 22.93 5.91 -2.01
CA GLN A 138 24.20 5.19 -1.91
C GLN A 138 24.14 3.73 -2.40
N LYS A 139 23.44 3.47 -3.52
CA LYS A 139 23.21 2.12 -4.07
C LYS A 139 22.53 1.16 -3.07
N LYS A 140 21.68 1.67 -2.17
CA LYS A 140 20.88 0.89 -1.24
C LYS A 140 19.40 1.02 -1.55
N SER A 141 18.65 -0.03 -1.28
CA SER A 141 17.19 -0.09 -1.35
C SER A 141 16.63 -0.88 -0.15
N TYR A 142 15.34 -0.79 0.09
CA TYR A 142 14.68 -1.54 1.15
C TYR A 142 13.21 -1.76 0.80
N ILE A 143 12.58 -2.73 1.47
CA ILE A 143 11.14 -2.98 1.38
C ILE A 143 10.42 -2.15 2.44
N LEU A 144 9.58 -1.23 2.01
CA LEU A 144 8.65 -0.50 2.86
C LEU A 144 7.35 -1.29 2.95
N SER A 145 7.02 -1.79 4.14
CA SER A 145 5.79 -2.56 4.33
C SER A 145 4.55 -1.66 4.50
N GLY A 146 3.38 -2.21 4.16
CA GLY A 146 2.11 -1.52 4.42
C GLY A 146 1.86 -1.20 5.90
N ASP A 147 2.41 -2.00 6.83
CA ASP A 147 2.32 -1.74 8.28
C ASP A 147 3.10 -0.49 8.68
N VAL A 148 4.30 -0.31 8.14
CA VAL A 148 5.11 0.90 8.37
C VAL A 148 4.42 2.12 7.78
N ILE A 149 3.84 2.01 6.58
CA ILE A 149 3.09 3.10 5.94
C ILE A 149 1.89 3.49 6.81
N MET A 150 1.06 2.52 7.20
CA MET A 150 -0.10 2.76 8.05
C MET A 150 0.28 3.46 9.36
N THR A 151 1.30 2.96 10.06
CA THR A 151 1.79 3.55 11.30
C THR A 151 2.31 4.97 11.09
N THR A 152 3.01 5.21 9.98
CA THR A 152 3.57 6.53 9.63
C THR A 152 2.45 7.54 9.39
N ILE A 153 1.44 7.19 8.62
CA ILE A 153 0.27 8.04 8.35
C ILE A 153 -0.52 8.28 9.65
N ALA A 154 -0.77 7.22 10.43
CA ALA A 154 -1.53 7.33 11.68
C ALA A 154 -0.87 8.27 12.71
N LYS A 155 0.46 8.24 12.84
CA LYS A 155 1.21 9.13 13.74
C LYS A 155 1.04 10.60 13.39
N VAL A 156 0.94 10.94 12.11
CA VAL A 156 0.82 12.34 11.65
C VAL A 156 -0.64 12.80 11.65
N LEU A 157 -1.55 11.98 11.11
CA LEU A 157 -2.94 12.38 10.88
C LEU A 157 -3.87 12.10 12.06
N LYS A 158 -3.50 11.20 12.98
CA LYS A 158 -4.30 10.79 14.14
C LYS A 158 -5.76 10.48 13.74
N PRO A 159 -5.99 9.51 12.84
CA PRO A 159 -7.33 9.19 12.37
C PRO A 159 -8.24 8.76 13.53
N ARG A 160 -9.55 9.01 13.41
CA ARG A 160 -10.56 8.58 14.39
C ARG A 160 -10.56 7.05 14.57
N LEU A 161 -10.31 6.32 13.48
CA LEU A 161 -10.28 4.86 13.47
C LEU A 161 -9.16 4.38 12.55
N SER A 162 -8.40 3.40 13.02
CA SER A 162 -7.38 2.69 12.25
C SER A 162 -7.69 1.20 12.27
N LEU A 163 -7.96 0.62 11.10
CA LEU A 163 -8.30 -0.79 10.93
C LEU A 163 -7.23 -1.51 10.12
N SER A 164 -6.74 -2.63 10.61
CA SER A 164 -5.87 -3.53 9.84
C SER A 164 -6.60 -4.84 9.59
N LEU A 165 -6.97 -5.10 8.35
CA LEU A 165 -7.59 -6.35 7.94
C LEU A 165 -6.49 -7.36 7.63
N ILE A 166 -6.49 -8.49 8.34
CA ILE A 166 -5.55 -9.61 8.18
C ILE A 166 -6.33 -10.91 8.13
N HIS A 167 -5.79 -11.90 7.44
CA HIS A 167 -6.29 -13.28 7.53
C HIS A 167 -5.63 -13.94 8.72
N ILE A 168 -6.43 -14.42 9.64
CA ILE A 168 -6.03 -15.25 10.79
C ILE A 168 -6.06 -16.71 10.38
#